data_038b3fd121201a6a77f95d0286446c42
#
_entry.id   038b3fd121201a6a77f95d0286446c42
#
_cell.length_a   1.000
_cell.length_b   1.000
_cell.length_c   1.000
_cell.angle_alpha   90.00
_cell.angle_beta   90.00
_cell.angle_gamma   90.00
#
_symmetry.space_group_name_H-M   'P 1'
#
loop_
_entity.id
_entity.type
_entity.pdbx_description
1 polymer ?
#
loop_
_entity_poly.entity_id
_entity_poly.type
_entity_poly.pdbx_seq_one_letter_code
_entity_poly.pdbx_strand_id
1 'polypeptide(L)'
;MKNILMSILLVVACVCVSCEPTEITGVLDKVKLSKSDKEKLDAIFQHVRATQAYDILHKYDDIYKSNEDYAYGYGGVAFVVRSMQELRDLAPEDMEIPEIDFEQHSLCWCVFRSATSQTNIKSIRLIVKRGGNAILNVRHESASIDCMIGEHCAYGVFDIPTDAIWKITSDVKHL
;
A
#
# COMPACT_ATOMS: atom_id res chain seq x y z
N MET A 1 27.28 64.06 3.81
CA MET A 1 27.52 62.76 3.18
C MET A 1 26.39 61.83 3.59
N LYS A 2 25.35 61.97 2.81
CA LYS A 2 24.11 61.18 2.94
C LYS A 2 24.15 60.14 1.84
N ASN A 3 23.51 58.97 2.09
CA ASN A 3 23.02 58.08 1.08
C ASN A 3 24.02 57.04 0.50
N ILE A 4 24.41 56.04 1.28
CA ILE A 4 24.72 54.72 0.74
C ILE A 4 24.26 53.64 1.74
N LEU A 5 23.08 53.75 2.23
CA LEU A 5 22.50 52.76 3.14
C LEU A 5 21.12 52.31 2.67
N MET A 6 20.97 52.42 1.37
CA MET A 6 19.74 51.94 0.74
C MET A 6 20.13 51.17 -0.51
N SER A 7 20.26 49.91 -0.44
CA SER A 7 20.16 48.97 -1.55
C SER A 7 20.87 47.63 -1.27
N ILE A 8 20.74 47.09 -0.08
CA ILE A 8 20.93 45.66 0.08
C ILE A 8 19.73 45.12 0.89
N LEU A 9 18.55 45.50 0.44
CA LEU A 9 17.38 44.69 0.59
C LEU A 9 17.41 43.70 -0.59
N LEU A 10 18.46 42.89 -0.59
CA LEU A 10 18.52 41.75 -1.48
C LEU A 10 17.39 40.84 -1.01
N VAL A 11 16.34 40.92 -1.77
CA VAL A 11 15.30 39.93 -1.85
C VAL A 11 15.99 38.58 -1.96
N VAL A 12 16.27 37.97 -0.83
CA VAL A 12 16.32 36.50 -0.74
C VAL A 12 14.88 36.08 -0.94
N ALA A 13 14.47 36.17 -2.20
CA ALA A 13 13.41 35.29 -2.66
C ALA A 13 13.96 33.88 -2.39
N CYS A 14 13.70 33.37 -1.21
CA CYS A 14 13.61 31.95 -1.03
C CYS A 14 12.65 31.50 -2.12
N VAL A 15 13.21 31.07 -3.22
CA VAL A 15 12.55 30.13 -4.08
C VAL A 15 12.46 28.89 -3.20
N CYS A 16 11.50 28.91 -2.28
CA CYS A 16 10.86 27.71 -1.87
C CYS A 16 10.30 27.18 -3.19
N VAL A 17 11.08 26.37 -3.87
CA VAL A 17 10.50 25.36 -4.73
C VAL A 17 9.66 24.57 -3.75
N SER A 18 8.43 25.02 -3.54
CA SER A 18 7.38 24.19 -3.06
C SER A 18 7.33 23.09 -4.09
N CYS A 19 7.96 21.97 -3.81
CA CYS A 19 7.51 20.72 -4.36
C CYS A 19 6.08 20.59 -3.91
N GLU A 20 5.17 21.22 -4.65
CA GLU A 20 3.75 20.88 -4.55
C GLU A 20 3.73 19.39 -4.85
N PRO A 21 3.32 18.55 -3.90
CA PRO A 21 3.19 17.14 -4.16
C PRO A 21 2.25 17.06 -5.36
N THR A 22 2.73 16.49 -6.45
CA THR A 22 1.98 16.33 -7.69
C THR A 22 0.62 15.77 -7.29
N GLU A 23 -0.45 16.54 -7.50
CA GLU A 23 -1.81 16.17 -7.11
C GLU A 23 -2.28 15.03 -8.01
N ILE A 24 -1.73 13.84 -7.78
CA ILE A 24 -2.21 12.64 -8.44
C ILE A 24 -3.53 12.29 -7.78
N THR A 25 -4.63 12.65 -8.42
CA THR A 25 -5.96 12.20 -8.04
C THR A 25 -6.43 11.23 -9.10
N GLY A 26 -6.58 9.96 -8.74
CA GLY A 26 -6.99 8.97 -9.73
C GLY A 26 -7.12 7.57 -9.16
N VAL A 27 -7.59 6.69 -10.01
CA VAL A 27 -7.65 5.25 -9.77
C VAL A 27 -6.62 4.59 -10.68
N LEU A 28 -5.67 3.88 -10.09
CA LEU A 28 -4.62 3.16 -10.80
C LEU A 28 -4.92 1.66 -10.77
N ASP A 29 -4.84 1.04 -11.94
CA ASP A 29 -4.81 -0.41 -12.07
C ASP A 29 -3.38 -0.94 -11.86
N LYS A 30 -3.25 -2.23 -11.58
CA LYS A 30 -1.94 -2.86 -11.39
C LYS A 30 -1.12 -2.84 -12.68
N VAL A 31 0.17 -2.60 -12.53
CA VAL A 31 1.15 -2.81 -13.60
C VAL A 31 1.20 -4.30 -13.98
N LYS A 32 1.35 -4.57 -15.26
CA LYS A 32 1.52 -5.93 -15.75
C LYS A 32 2.98 -6.37 -15.54
N LEU A 33 3.19 -7.24 -14.58
CA LEU A 33 4.50 -7.82 -14.28
C LEU A 33 4.85 -8.95 -15.28
N SER A 34 6.15 -9.27 -15.36
CA SER A 34 6.58 -10.51 -15.97
C SER A 34 6.02 -11.71 -15.19
N LYS A 35 5.94 -12.87 -15.83
CA LYS A 35 5.46 -14.10 -15.17
C LYS A 35 6.38 -14.46 -14.00
N SER A 36 7.70 -14.35 -14.17
CA SER A 36 8.68 -14.64 -13.12
C SER A 36 8.52 -13.72 -11.91
N ASP A 37 8.42 -12.40 -12.13
CA ASP A 37 8.29 -11.44 -11.03
C ASP A 37 6.97 -11.61 -10.28
N LYS A 38 5.91 -11.92 -11.02
CA LYS A 38 4.62 -12.23 -10.40
C LYS A 38 4.71 -13.48 -9.53
N GLU A 39 5.34 -14.56 -9.99
CA GLU A 39 5.52 -15.80 -9.22
C GLU A 39 6.34 -15.54 -7.95
N LYS A 40 7.40 -14.73 -8.03
CA LYS A 40 8.19 -14.33 -6.86
C LYS A 40 7.35 -13.54 -5.85
N LEU A 41 6.60 -12.55 -6.29
CA LEU A 41 5.71 -11.78 -5.40
C LEU A 41 4.60 -12.64 -4.81
N ASP A 42 3.98 -13.52 -5.60
CA ASP A 42 2.96 -14.46 -5.11
C ASP A 42 3.53 -15.31 -3.97
N ALA A 43 4.77 -15.81 -4.08
CA ALA A 43 5.44 -16.60 -3.05
C ALA A 43 5.77 -15.77 -1.79
N ILE A 44 6.26 -14.53 -1.96
CA ILE A 44 6.52 -13.61 -0.85
C ILE A 44 5.23 -13.36 -0.06
N PHE A 45 4.15 -12.96 -0.72
CA PHE A 45 2.91 -12.63 -0.02
C PHE A 45 2.13 -13.85 0.49
N GLN A 46 2.38 -15.03 -0.07
CA GLN A 46 1.94 -16.29 0.53
C GLN A 46 2.71 -16.57 1.84
N HIS A 47 4.01 -16.30 1.89
CA HIS A 47 4.82 -16.40 3.10
C HIS A 47 4.35 -15.40 4.17
N VAL A 48 4.19 -14.13 3.82
CA VAL A 48 3.66 -13.09 4.72
C VAL A 48 2.28 -13.50 5.28
N ARG A 49 1.39 -14.01 4.43
CA ARG A 49 0.10 -14.54 4.86
C ARG A 49 0.24 -15.63 5.90
N ALA A 50 1.14 -16.58 5.68
CA ALA A 50 1.31 -17.73 6.56
C ALA A 50 1.98 -17.41 7.90
N THR A 51 2.85 -16.39 7.93
CA THR A 51 3.72 -16.12 9.09
C THR A 51 3.39 -14.84 9.85
N GLN A 52 2.79 -13.86 9.20
CA GLN A 52 2.64 -12.50 9.77
C GLN A 52 1.18 -11.99 9.78
N ALA A 53 0.31 -12.50 8.92
CA ALA A 53 -1.04 -11.93 8.73
C ALA A 53 -1.86 -11.93 10.02
N TYR A 54 -1.80 -13.01 10.80
CA TYR A 54 -2.51 -13.12 12.08
C TYR A 54 -2.04 -12.04 13.06
N ASP A 55 -0.73 -11.90 13.26
CA ASP A 55 -0.15 -10.95 14.21
C ASP A 55 -0.41 -9.50 13.81
N ILE A 56 -0.30 -9.21 12.49
CA ILE A 56 -0.64 -7.90 11.95
C ILE A 56 -2.09 -7.55 12.27
N LEU A 57 -3.03 -8.40 11.93
CA LEU A 57 -4.45 -8.15 12.15
C LEU A 57 -4.78 -8.05 13.64
N HIS A 58 -4.20 -8.91 14.47
CA HIS A 58 -4.42 -8.87 15.92
C HIS A 58 -3.91 -7.57 16.55
N LYS A 59 -2.73 -7.11 16.16
CA LYS A 59 -2.18 -5.84 16.63
C LYS A 59 -3.08 -4.65 16.30
N TYR A 60 -3.78 -4.69 15.18
CA TYR A 60 -4.65 -3.61 14.74
C TYR A 60 -6.11 -3.79 15.18
N ASP A 61 -6.53 -4.97 15.61
CA ASP A 61 -7.89 -5.21 16.16
C ASP A 61 -8.22 -4.28 17.33
N ASP A 62 -7.25 -3.98 18.19
CA ASP A 62 -7.44 -3.08 19.34
C ASP A 62 -7.65 -1.62 18.91
N ILE A 63 -7.10 -1.22 17.78
CA ILE A 63 -7.26 0.13 17.23
C ILE A 63 -8.64 0.28 16.55
N TYR A 64 -9.17 -0.79 16.00
CA TYR A 64 -10.39 -0.78 15.20
C TYR A 64 -11.66 -1.21 15.95
N LYS A 65 -11.54 -1.75 17.16
CA LYS A 65 -12.69 -2.14 18.03
C LYS A 65 -13.69 -1.01 18.31
N SER A 66 -13.32 0.24 18.02
CA SER A 66 -14.18 1.40 18.20
C SER A 66 -15.06 1.74 16.99
N ASN A 67 -14.92 1.06 15.86
CA ASN A 67 -15.70 1.31 14.64
C ASN A 67 -16.71 0.18 14.40
N GLU A 68 -18.02 0.54 14.40
CA GLU A 68 -19.12 -0.41 14.18
C GLU A 68 -19.02 -1.17 12.83
N ASP A 69 -18.37 -0.58 11.82
CA ASP A 69 -18.11 -1.22 10.52
C ASP A 69 -17.18 -2.44 10.60
N TYR A 70 -16.45 -2.60 11.70
CA TYR A 70 -15.52 -3.72 11.94
C TYR A 70 -16.21 -4.96 12.53
N ALA A 71 -17.43 -4.82 13.02
CA ALA A 71 -18.17 -5.90 13.67
C ALA A 71 -18.43 -7.11 12.73
N TYR A 72 -18.26 -6.92 11.42
CA TYR A 72 -18.45 -7.98 10.41
C TYR A 72 -17.15 -8.49 9.77
N GLY A 73 -15.98 -8.13 10.30
CA GLY A 73 -14.71 -8.79 9.94
C GLY A 73 -14.12 -8.48 8.56
N TYR A 74 -14.58 -7.46 7.86
CA TYR A 74 -14.11 -7.12 6.50
C TYR A 74 -13.05 -6.01 6.45
N GLY A 75 -12.51 -5.61 7.58
CA GLY A 75 -11.44 -4.64 7.62
C GLY A 75 -10.09 -5.25 7.23
N GLY A 76 -9.22 -4.42 6.65
CA GLY A 76 -7.86 -4.78 6.31
C GLY A 76 -6.86 -3.71 6.73
N VAL A 77 -5.60 -4.10 6.85
CA VAL A 77 -4.47 -3.21 7.10
C VAL A 77 -3.61 -3.15 5.86
N ALA A 78 -3.37 -1.94 5.33
CA ALA A 78 -2.59 -1.74 4.13
C ALA A 78 -1.21 -1.15 4.42
N PHE A 79 -0.25 -1.51 3.58
CA PHE A 79 1.14 -1.12 3.66
C PHE A 79 1.69 -0.75 2.28
N VAL A 80 2.73 0.08 2.27
CA VAL A 80 3.55 0.38 1.09
C VAL A 80 4.95 -0.14 1.37
N VAL A 81 5.50 -0.92 0.45
CA VAL A 81 6.92 -1.28 0.46
C VAL A 81 7.70 -0.11 -0.15
N ARG A 82 8.69 0.40 0.57
CA ARG A 82 9.40 1.63 0.20
C ARG A 82 10.80 1.41 -0.35
N SER A 83 11.31 0.20 -0.22
CA SER A 83 12.67 -0.13 -0.67
C SER A 83 12.83 -1.61 -0.97
N MET A 84 13.87 -1.93 -1.73
CA MET A 84 14.26 -3.33 -1.95
C MET A 84 14.61 -4.05 -0.65
N GLN A 85 15.11 -3.33 0.36
CA GLN A 85 15.40 -3.93 1.67
C GLN A 85 14.10 -4.32 2.39
N GLU A 86 13.09 -3.44 2.40
CA GLU A 86 11.78 -3.78 2.98
C GLU A 86 11.13 -4.98 2.25
N LEU A 87 11.27 -5.06 0.92
CA LEU A 87 10.80 -6.23 0.17
C LEU A 87 11.57 -7.50 0.56
N ARG A 88 12.89 -7.38 0.77
CA ARG A 88 13.73 -8.50 1.24
C ARG A 88 13.29 -8.98 2.62
N ASP A 89 12.95 -8.07 3.52
CA ASP A 89 12.55 -8.39 4.89
C ASP A 89 11.18 -9.13 4.96
N LEU A 90 10.37 -8.99 3.92
CA LEU A 90 9.10 -9.72 3.77
C LEU A 90 9.29 -11.12 3.16
N ALA A 91 10.39 -11.34 2.45
CA ALA A 91 10.65 -12.59 1.74
C ALA A 91 11.24 -13.67 2.68
N PRO A 92 11.00 -14.94 2.39
CA PRO A 92 11.77 -16.01 3.03
C PRO A 92 13.28 -15.81 2.86
N GLU A 93 14.08 -16.31 3.82
CA GLU A 93 15.53 -16.38 3.64
C GLU A 93 15.87 -17.14 2.35
N ASP A 94 16.94 -16.71 1.68
CA ASP A 94 17.46 -17.31 0.43
C ASP A 94 16.51 -17.25 -0.79
N MET A 95 15.35 -16.61 -0.67
CA MET A 95 14.46 -16.44 -1.81
C MET A 95 14.94 -15.31 -2.72
N GLU A 96 14.97 -15.56 -4.03
CA GLU A 96 15.19 -14.50 -5.03
C GLU A 96 13.97 -13.58 -5.09
N ILE A 97 14.20 -12.26 -4.94
CA ILE A 97 13.13 -11.25 -5.03
C ILE A 97 13.14 -10.58 -6.42
N PRO A 98 11.98 -10.09 -6.91
CA PRO A 98 11.95 -9.29 -8.12
C PRO A 98 12.59 -7.93 -7.91
N GLU A 99 13.18 -7.36 -8.95
CA GLU A 99 13.59 -5.96 -8.97
C GLU A 99 12.37 -5.06 -9.21
N ILE A 100 12.18 -4.08 -8.31
CA ILE A 100 11.15 -3.06 -8.44
C ILE A 100 11.82 -1.69 -8.36
N ASP A 101 11.60 -0.88 -9.38
CA ASP A 101 12.01 0.52 -9.39
C ASP A 101 11.01 1.37 -8.57
N PHE A 102 11.35 1.61 -7.31
CA PHE A 102 10.51 2.39 -6.40
C PHE A 102 10.49 3.90 -6.69
N GLU A 103 11.35 4.39 -7.59
CA GLU A 103 11.27 5.76 -8.09
C GLU A 103 10.12 5.93 -9.11
N GLN A 104 9.71 4.85 -9.75
CA GLN A 104 8.63 4.86 -10.73
C GLN A 104 7.37 4.10 -10.25
N HIS A 105 7.55 3.08 -9.41
CA HIS A 105 6.48 2.18 -9.01
C HIS A 105 6.33 2.08 -7.51
N SER A 106 5.12 1.80 -7.07
CA SER A 106 4.81 1.47 -5.67
C SER A 106 4.29 0.05 -5.57
N LEU A 107 4.85 -0.72 -4.65
CA LEU A 107 4.30 -2.01 -4.24
C LEU A 107 3.44 -1.80 -2.99
N CYS A 108 2.14 -1.93 -3.16
CA CYS A 108 1.16 -1.81 -2.08
C CYS A 108 0.54 -3.18 -1.77
N TRP A 109 0.34 -3.48 -0.50
CA TRP A 109 -0.26 -4.72 -0.07
C TRP A 109 -1.15 -4.54 1.15
N CYS A 110 -2.02 -5.49 1.40
CA CYS A 110 -2.84 -5.51 2.61
C CYS A 110 -3.07 -6.93 3.11
N VAL A 111 -3.28 -7.06 4.41
CA VAL A 111 -3.87 -8.24 5.04
C VAL A 111 -5.29 -7.94 5.46
N PHE A 112 -6.17 -8.92 5.33
CA PHE A 112 -7.58 -8.80 5.71
C PHE A 112 -8.16 -10.15 6.11
N ARG A 113 -9.28 -10.13 6.80
CA ARG A 113 -10.06 -11.32 7.11
C ARG A 113 -11.24 -11.45 6.17
N SER A 114 -11.62 -12.69 5.87
CA SER A 114 -12.88 -13.00 5.23
C SER A 114 -13.59 -14.16 5.96
N ALA A 115 -14.88 -14.31 5.73
CA ALA A 115 -15.67 -15.38 6.34
C ALA A 115 -15.37 -16.78 5.76
N THR A 116 -14.32 -16.92 4.96
CA THR A 116 -13.93 -18.18 4.32
C THR A 116 -12.42 -18.35 4.31
N SER A 117 -11.98 -19.61 4.36
CA SER A 117 -10.56 -19.97 4.25
C SER A 117 -10.00 -19.77 2.84
N GLN A 118 -10.87 -19.71 1.83
CA GLN A 118 -10.51 -19.53 0.43
C GLN A 118 -11.18 -18.28 -0.17
N THR A 119 -10.35 -17.39 -0.71
CA THR A 119 -10.80 -16.13 -1.29
C THR A 119 -10.21 -15.96 -2.69
N ASN A 120 -11.07 -15.59 -3.63
CA ASN A 120 -10.68 -15.27 -4.99
C ASN A 120 -10.66 -13.74 -5.16
N ILE A 121 -9.47 -13.17 -5.32
CA ILE A 121 -9.32 -11.73 -5.51
C ILE A 121 -9.66 -11.38 -6.96
N LYS A 122 -10.70 -10.59 -7.15
CA LYS A 122 -11.21 -10.17 -8.47
C LYS A 122 -10.55 -8.91 -8.99
N SER A 123 -10.31 -7.95 -8.12
CA SER A 123 -9.60 -6.74 -8.52
C SER A 123 -8.83 -6.13 -7.35
N ILE A 124 -7.72 -5.48 -7.69
CA ILE A 124 -6.95 -4.65 -6.78
C ILE A 124 -6.64 -3.37 -7.52
N ARG A 125 -6.99 -2.23 -6.93
CA ARG A 125 -6.76 -0.89 -7.47
C ARG A 125 -6.20 0.02 -6.40
N LEU A 126 -5.41 0.99 -6.79
CA LEU A 126 -4.93 2.04 -5.91
C LEU A 126 -5.68 3.33 -6.21
N ILE A 127 -6.40 3.85 -5.23
CA ILE A 127 -7.09 5.13 -5.31
C ILE A 127 -6.19 6.15 -4.63
N VAL A 128 -5.61 7.06 -5.41
CA VAL A 128 -4.74 8.13 -4.91
C VAL A 128 -5.56 9.39 -4.73
N LYS A 129 -5.48 9.95 -3.53
CA LYS A 129 -6.16 11.19 -3.13
C LYS A 129 -5.15 12.33 -2.98
N ARG A 130 -5.66 13.55 -2.96
CA ARG A 130 -4.90 14.76 -2.70
C ARG A 130 -4.03 14.62 -1.45
N GLY A 131 -2.80 15.13 -1.48
CA GLY A 131 -1.88 15.09 -0.35
C GLY A 131 -1.26 13.73 -0.07
N GLY A 132 -1.15 12.86 -1.08
CA GLY A 132 -0.46 11.57 -0.96
C GLY A 132 -1.19 10.51 -0.14
N ASN A 133 -2.47 10.72 0.17
CA ASN A 133 -3.29 9.69 0.80
C ASN A 133 -3.74 8.69 -0.27
N ALA A 134 -3.59 7.40 0.02
CA ALA A 134 -3.99 6.34 -0.89
C ALA A 134 -4.92 5.33 -0.21
N ILE A 135 -5.77 4.68 -1.02
CA ILE A 135 -6.63 3.58 -0.59
C ILE A 135 -6.34 2.39 -1.49
N LEU A 136 -5.89 1.29 -0.90
CA LEU A 136 -5.80 0.02 -1.61
C LEU A 136 -7.19 -0.64 -1.62
N ASN A 137 -7.84 -0.56 -2.76
CA ASN A 137 -9.17 -1.09 -2.97
C ASN A 137 -9.09 -2.54 -3.44
N VAL A 138 -9.62 -3.45 -2.64
CA VAL A 138 -9.62 -4.89 -2.92
C VAL A 138 -11.04 -5.39 -3.03
N ARG A 139 -11.34 -6.09 -4.12
CA ARG A 139 -12.61 -6.78 -4.32
C ARG A 139 -12.37 -8.28 -4.40
N HIS A 140 -13.09 -9.04 -3.61
CA HIS A 140 -12.94 -10.48 -3.55
C HIS A 140 -14.30 -11.20 -3.50
N GLU A 141 -14.29 -12.45 -3.92
CA GLU A 141 -15.39 -13.40 -3.74
C GLU A 141 -14.93 -14.55 -2.87
N SER A 142 -15.83 -15.07 -2.08
CA SER A 142 -15.61 -16.31 -1.33
C SER A 142 -15.70 -17.50 -2.27
N ALA A 143 -14.70 -18.37 -2.24
CA ALA A 143 -14.68 -19.58 -3.09
C ALA A 143 -15.61 -20.68 -2.53
N SER A 144 -15.92 -20.64 -1.23
CA SER A 144 -16.83 -21.57 -0.55
C SER A 144 -17.41 -20.91 0.70
N ILE A 145 -18.56 -21.41 1.16
CA ILE A 145 -19.14 -21.02 2.45
C ILE A 145 -18.67 -22.05 3.48
N ASP A 146 -17.43 -21.95 3.88
CA ASP A 146 -16.97 -22.62 5.08
C ASP A 146 -16.95 -21.58 6.20
N CYS A 147 -17.63 -21.82 7.28
CA CYS A 147 -17.75 -20.92 8.43
C CYS A 147 -16.40 -20.69 9.16
N MET A 148 -15.27 -20.76 8.46
CA MET A 148 -13.93 -20.54 9.00
C MET A 148 -13.39 -19.19 8.55
N ILE A 149 -13.17 -18.32 9.50
CA ILE A 149 -12.49 -17.05 9.23
C ILE A 149 -11.08 -17.34 8.75
N GLY A 150 -10.72 -16.80 7.58
CA GLY A 150 -9.37 -16.91 7.01
C GLY A 150 -8.70 -15.56 6.90
N GLU A 151 -7.39 -15.52 7.18
CA GLU A 151 -6.54 -14.39 6.86
C GLU A 151 -6.07 -14.48 5.41
N HIS A 152 -6.10 -13.34 4.73
CA HIS A 152 -5.73 -13.21 3.34
C HIS A 152 -4.75 -12.06 3.15
N CYS A 153 -3.93 -12.17 2.09
CA CYS A 153 -3.04 -11.12 1.65
C CYS A 153 -3.33 -10.78 0.19
N ALA A 154 -3.38 -9.47 -0.11
CA ALA A 154 -3.51 -8.98 -1.47
C ALA A 154 -2.43 -7.93 -1.73
N TYR A 155 -1.88 -7.91 -2.95
CA TYR A 155 -0.85 -6.95 -3.33
C TYR A 155 -1.01 -6.50 -4.78
N GLY A 156 -0.41 -5.34 -5.08
CA GLY A 156 -0.29 -4.83 -6.44
C GLY A 156 0.89 -3.89 -6.59
N VAL A 157 1.50 -3.89 -7.77
CA VAL A 157 2.47 -2.88 -8.19
C VAL A 157 1.72 -1.86 -9.03
N PHE A 158 1.94 -0.57 -8.77
CA PHE A 158 1.22 0.53 -9.40
C PHE A 158 2.21 1.54 -9.99
N ASP A 159 1.83 2.15 -11.10
CA ASP A 159 2.63 3.15 -11.82
C ASP A 159 2.52 4.52 -11.13
N ILE A 160 3.16 4.62 -9.99
CA ILE A 160 3.30 5.81 -9.17
C ILE A 160 4.53 5.67 -8.28
N PRO A 161 5.37 6.71 -8.16
CA PRO A 161 6.50 6.71 -7.24
C PRO A 161 6.08 6.42 -5.80
N THR A 162 6.90 5.67 -5.08
CA THR A 162 6.58 5.28 -3.70
C THR A 162 6.54 6.46 -2.74
N ASP A 163 7.34 7.49 -2.96
CA ASP A 163 7.38 8.73 -2.17
C ASP A 163 6.13 9.59 -2.34
N ALA A 164 5.37 9.41 -3.43
CA ALA A 164 4.09 10.06 -3.63
C ALA A 164 2.98 9.53 -2.70
N ILE A 165 3.21 8.39 -2.02
CA ILE A 165 2.24 7.80 -1.07
C ILE A 165 2.68 8.05 0.36
N TRP A 166 2.05 8.99 1.03
CA TRP A 166 2.31 9.32 2.43
C TRP A 166 1.64 8.37 3.41
N LYS A 167 0.36 8.10 3.13
CA LYS A 167 -0.48 7.26 3.98
C LYS A 167 -1.32 6.36 3.10
N ILE A 168 -1.42 5.09 3.48
CA ILE A 168 -2.27 4.12 2.82
C ILE A 168 -3.27 3.52 3.80
N THR A 169 -4.48 3.28 3.32
CA THR A 169 -5.52 2.51 4.00
C THR A 169 -6.06 1.45 3.04
N SER A 170 -6.79 0.49 3.54
CA SER A 170 -7.48 -0.50 2.71
C SER A 170 -8.98 -0.26 2.66
N ASP A 171 -9.59 -0.59 1.53
CA ASP A 171 -11.04 -0.75 1.35
C ASP A 171 -11.28 -2.14 0.76
N VAL A 172 -11.57 -3.08 1.62
CA VAL A 172 -11.76 -4.49 1.24
C VAL A 172 -13.25 -4.79 1.23
N LYS A 173 -13.77 -5.29 0.10
CA LYS A 173 -15.19 -5.62 -0.05
C LYS A 173 -15.39 -6.98 -0.69
N HIS A 174 -16.32 -7.71 -0.12
CA HIS A 174 -16.88 -8.92 -0.71
C HIS A 174 -17.86 -8.53 -1.84
N LEU A 175 -17.83 -9.27 -2.96
CA LEU A 175 -18.72 -9.12 -4.11
C LEU A 175 -19.87 -10.10 -4.03
#